data_6aaecae8c0e778484abfcffc06abb6e0
#
_entry.id   6aaecae8c0e778484abfcffc06abb6e0
#
_cell.length_a   1.000
_cell.length_b   1.000
_cell.length_c   1.000
_cell.angle_alpha   90.00
_cell.angle_beta   90.00
_cell.angle_gamma   90.00
#
_symmetry.space_group_name_H-M   'P 1'
#
loop_
_entity.id
_entity.type
_entity.pdbx_description
1 polymer ?
#
loop_
_entity_poly.entity_id
_entity_poly.type
_entity_poly.pdbx_seq_one_letter_code
_entity_poly.pdbx_strand_id
1 'polypeptide(L)'
;MSDLKPQFETAVADSKNLPERPDNQTMLKMYGLYKQATSGDASGTRPGFTDMVGRAKWDAWNEVKGTSADEAMKQYVSLVNDLKE
;
A
#
# COMPACT_ATOMS: atom_id res chain seq x y z
N MET A 1 -7.45 22.67 -2.15
CA MET A 1 -8.12 21.37 -2.15
C MET A 1 -7.32 20.39 -2.96
N SER A 2 -7.10 19.26 -2.40
CA SER A 2 -6.27 18.26 -3.04
C SER A 2 -7.14 17.30 -3.86
N ASP A 3 -6.70 16.99 -5.08
CA ASP A 3 -7.31 15.93 -5.88
C ASP A 3 -6.72 14.57 -5.54
N LEU A 4 -5.97 14.51 -4.46
CA LEU A 4 -5.19 13.33 -4.11
C LEU A 4 -6.08 12.12 -3.78
N LYS A 5 -7.14 12.34 -3.01
CA LYS A 5 -8.01 11.23 -2.63
C LYS A 5 -8.69 10.58 -3.83
N PRO A 6 -9.28 11.33 -4.78
CA PRO A 6 -9.82 10.72 -6.00
C PRO A 6 -8.75 10.00 -6.81
N GLN A 7 -7.54 10.56 -6.90
CA GLN A 7 -6.44 9.90 -7.60
C GLN A 7 -6.06 8.60 -6.91
N PHE A 8 -6.02 8.60 -5.59
CA PHE A 8 -5.71 7.41 -4.82
C PHE A 8 -6.77 6.32 -5.04
N GLU A 9 -8.05 6.70 -5.00
CA GLU A 9 -9.14 5.75 -5.22
C GLU A 9 -9.10 5.15 -6.62
N THR A 10 -8.77 5.98 -7.62
CA THR A 10 -8.58 5.50 -8.98
C THR A 10 -7.41 4.53 -9.06
N ALA A 11 -6.31 4.84 -8.38
CA ALA A 11 -5.14 3.95 -8.36
C ALA A 11 -5.48 2.62 -7.70
N VAL A 12 -6.27 2.62 -6.63
CA VAL A 12 -6.70 1.37 -5.99
C VAL A 12 -7.49 0.51 -6.97
N ALA A 13 -8.41 1.13 -7.72
CA ALA A 13 -9.18 0.41 -8.73
C ALA A 13 -8.25 -0.12 -9.85
N ASP A 14 -7.34 0.72 -10.31
CA ASP A 14 -6.40 0.35 -11.38
C ASP A 14 -5.47 -0.79 -10.96
N SER A 15 -5.12 -0.86 -9.67
CA SER A 15 -4.24 -1.91 -9.18
C SER A 15 -4.82 -3.31 -9.36
N LYS A 16 -6.13 -3.40 -9.53
CA LYS A 16 -6.81 -4.68 -9.73
C LYS A 16 -6.84 -5.10 -11.20
N ASN A 17 -6.43 -4.19 -12.09
CA ASN A 17 -6.51 -4.40 -13.54
C ASN A 17 -5.17 -4.09 -14.22
N LEU A 18 -4.07 -4.38 -13.54
CA LEU A 18 -2.74 -4.14 -14.10
C LEU A 18 -2.46 -5.10 -15.25
N PRO A 19 -1.70 -4.67 -16.27
CA PRO A 19 -1.37 -5.55 -17.40
C PRO A 19 -0.57 -6.78 -16.99
N GLU A 20 0.24 -6.65 -15.92
CA GLU A 20 1.00 -7.77 -15.38
C GLU A 20 0.88 -7.76 -13.88
N ARG A 21 0.86 -8.95 -13.28
CA ARG A 21 0.83 -9.07 -11.84
C ARG A 21 2.20 -8.65 -11.27
N PRO A 22 2.23 -7.67 -10.35
CA PRO A 22 3.49 -7.27 -9.71
C PRO A 22 4.08 -8.42 -8.90
N ASP A 23 5.37 -8.36 -8.65
CA ASP A 23 6.02 -9.33 -7.78
C ASP A 23 5.54 -9.17 -6.33
N ASN A 24 5.88 -10.16 -5.49
CA ASN A 24 5.40 -10.17 -4.11
C ASN A 24 5.88 -8.97 -3.31
N GLN A 25 7.13 -8.53 -3.52
CA GLN A 25 7.65 -7.37 -2.80
C GLN A 25 6.89 -6.10 -3.17
N THR A 26 6.59 -5.92 -4.45
CA THR A 26 5.84 -4.77 -4.92
C THR A 26 4.42 -4.80 -4.36
N MET A 27 3.79 -5.98 -4.36
CA MET A 27 2.44 -6.12 -3.82
C MET A 27 2.39 -5.81 -2.33
N LEU A 28 3.41 -6.24 -1.58
CA LEU A 28 3.51 -5.92 -0.16
C LEU A 28 3.70 -4.43 0.07
N LYS A 29 4.51 -3.78 -0.75
CA LYS A 29 4.70 -2.33 -0.64
C LYS A 29 3.39 -1.60 -0.91
N MET A 30 2.64 -2.03 -1.92
CA MET A 30 1.32 -1.45 -2.21
C MET A 30 0.39 -1.61 -1.02
N TYR A 31 0.38 -2.78 -0.41
CA TYR A 31 -0.44 -3.03 0.77
C TYR A 31 -0.07 -2.10 1.92
N GLY A 32 1.23 -1.97 2.20
CA GLY A 32 1.71 -1.10 3.28
C GLY A 32 1.30 0.35 3.08
N LEU A 33 1.48 0.86 1.86
CA LEU A 33 1.10 2.22 1.53
C LEU A 33 -0.42 2.42 1.64
N TYR A 34 -1.18 1.44 1.18
CA TYR A 34 -2.64 1.49 1.28
C TYR A 34 -3.08 1.57 2.75
N LYS A 35 -2.51 0.71 3.59
CA LYS A 35 -2.86 0.71 5.02
C LYS A 35 -2.44 2.01 5.69
N GLN A 36 -1.26 2.51 5.36
CA GLN A 36 -0.80 3.77 5.94
C GLN A 36 -1.71 4.92 5.53
N ALA A 37 -2.16 4.92 4.27
CA ALA A 37 -3.04 5.97 3.75
C ALA A 37 -4.44 5.92 4.37
N THR A 38 -4.92 4.72 4.72
CA THR A 38 -6.31 4.56 5.18
C THR A 38 -6.44 4.38 6.68
N SER A 39 -5.44 3.77 7.33
CA SER A 39 -5.50 3.44 8.75
C SER A 39 -4.44 4.11 9.60
N GLY A 40 -3.44 4.73 8.98
CA GLY A 40 -2.33 5.34 9.70
C GLY A 40 -1.27 4.31 10.06
N ASP A 41 -0.51 4.59 11.12
CA ASP A 41 0.62 3.75 11.52
C ASP A 41 0.19 2.35 11.90
N ALA A 42 1.06 1.38 11.63
CA ALA A 42 0.82 0.00 12.00
C ALA A 42 0.57 -0.12 13.49
N SER A 43 -0.43 -0.89 13.85
CA SER A 43 -0.85 -1.10 15.23
C SER A 43 -1.23 -2.55 15.42
N GLY A 44 -1.43 -2.93 16.70
CA GLY A 44 -1.78 -4.29 17.03
C GLY A 44 -0.56 -5.18 17.12
N THR A 45 -0.80 -6.47 17.27
CA THR A 45 0.26 -7.45 17.44
C THR A 45 0.72 -7.98 16.09
N ARG A 46 2.03 -8.04 15.90
CA ARG A 46 2.62 -8.65 14.71
C ARG A 46 2.19 -10.11 14.64
N PRO A 47 1.64 -10.58 13.51
CA PRO A 47 1.27 -11.99 13.36
C PRO A 47 2.48 -12.90 13.54
N GLY A 48 2.24 -14.11 14.02
CA GLY A 48 3.30 -15.07 14.28
C GLY A 48 3.67 -15.90 13.07
N PHE A 49 4.53 -16.90 13.32
CA PHE A 49 5.06 -17.75 12.25
C PHE A 49 3.99 -18.57 11.54
N THR A 50 2.88 -18.85 12.20
CA THR A 50 1.81 -19.65 11.61
C THR A 50 1.00 -18.87 10.58
N ASP A 51 1.14 -17.55 10.58
CA ASP A 51 0.46 -16.67 9.61
C ASP A 51 1.51 -15.83 8.88
N MET A 52 2.27 -16.49 8.01
CA MET A 52 3.38 -15.84 7.33
C MET A 52 2.93 -14.73 6.38
N VAL A 53 1.81 -14.92 5.72
CA VAL A 53 1.28 -13.88 4.82
C VAL A 53 0.86 -12.66 5.59
N GLY A 54 0.10 -12.85 6.68
CA GLY A 54 -0.32 -11.75 7.54
C GLY A 54 0.87 -11.03 8.16
N ARG A 55 1.89 -11.79 8.56
CA ARG A 55 3.11 -11.23 9.12
C ARG A 55 3.85 -10.36 8.10
N ALA A 56 3.98 -10.83 6.86
CA ALA A 56 4.63 -10.06 5.81
C ALA A 56 3.87 -8.78 5.50
N LYS A 57 2.55 -8.84 5.48
CA LYS A 57 1.70 -7.66 5.27
C LYS A 57 1.86 -6.65 6.40
N TRP A 58 1.82 -7.14 7.64
CA TRP A 58 1.99 -6.26 8.80
C TRP A 58 3.36 -5.58 8.78
N ASP A 59 4.40 -6.34 8.45
CA ASP A 59 5.76 -5.81 8.36
C ASP A 59 5.85 -4.71 7.29
N ALA A 60 5.23 -4.93 6.13
CA ALA A 60 5.23 -3.94 5.05
C ALA A 60 4.53 -2.65 5.48
N TRP A 61 3.44 -2.77 6.21
CA TRP A 61 2.73 -1.62 6.77
C TRP A 61 3.61 -0.90 7.79
N ASN A 62 4.26 -1.66 8.66
CA ASN A 62 5.12 -1.08 9.71
C ASN A 62 6.34 -0.35 9.12
N GLU A 63 6.82 -0.78 7.96
CA GLU A 63 7.97 -0.15 7.31
C GLU A 63 7.68 1.30 6.87
N VAL A 64 6.42 1.63 6.64
CA VAL A 64 6.03 2.99 6.24
C VAL A 64 5.49 3.80 7.40
N LYS A 65 5.68 3.32 8.62
CA LYS A 65 5.25 4.02 9.83
C LYS A 65 5.81 5.44 9.85
N GLY A 66 4.99 6.38 10.24
CA GLY A 66 5.38 7.80 10.28
C GLY A 66 5.09 8.55 8.99
N THR A 67 4.78 7.85 7.90
CA THR A 67 4.41 8.50 6.65
C THR A 67 3.00 9.07 6.79
N SER A 68 2.79 10.31 6.38
CA SER A 68 1.46 10.90 6.43
C SER A 68 0.53 10.20 5.45
N ALA A 69 -0.78 10.28 5.71
CA ALA A 69 -1.76 9.69 4.80
C ALA A 69 -1.61 10.25 3.39
N ASP A 70 -1.41 11.57 3.28
CA ASP A 70 -1.26 12.21 1.96
C ASP A 70 -0.01 11.71 1.24
N GLU A 71 1.11 11.60 1.94
CA GLU A 71 2.33 11.11 1.33
C GLU A 71 2.20 9.64 0.93
N ALA A 72 1.55 8.84 1.76
CA ALA A 72 1.31 7.43 1.42
C ALA A 72 0.42 7.31 0.18
N MET A 73 -0.60 8.15 0.05
CA MET A 73 -1.45 8.18 -1.14
C MET A 73 -0.64 8.54 -2.38
N LYS A 74 0.22 9.55 -2.28
CA LYS A 74 1.06 9.97 -3.40
C LYS A 74 1.98 8.84 -3.86
N GLN A 75 2.60 8.17 -2.91
CA GLN A 75 3.50 7.06 -3.23
C GLN A 75 2.74 5.89 -3.86
N TYR A 76 1.54 5.61 -3.35
CA TYR A 76 0.70 4.55 -3.91
C TYR A 76 0.32 4.87 -5.36
N VAL A 77 -0.14 6.09 -5.62
CA VAL A 77 -0.52 6.52 -6.97
C VAL A 77 0.67 6.41 -7.92
N SER A 78 1.84 6.90 -7.49
CA SER A 78 3.05 6.85 -8.30
C SER A 78 3.43 5.41 -8.64
N LEU A 79 3.37 4.53 -7.65
CA LEU A 79 3.73 3.12 -7.84
C LEU A 79 2.77 2.44 -8.84
N VAL A 80 1.47 2.66 -8.69
CA VAL A 80 0.49 2.07 -9.60
C VAL A 80 0.69 2.61 -11.01
N ASN A 81 0.95 3.91 -11.17
CA ASN A 81 1.18 4.50 -12.48
C ASN A 81 2.40 3.86 -13.17
N ASP A 82 3.46 3.61 -12.41
CA ASP A 82 4.64 2.93 -12.95
C ASP A 82 4.30 1.52 -13.42
N LEU A 83 3.43 0.83 -12.70
CA LEU A 83 3.06 -0.54 -13.04
C LEU A 83 2.10 -0.63 -14.23
N LYS A 84 1.44 0.48 -14.57
CA LYS A 84 0.52 0.52 -15.70
C LYS A 84 1.24 0.61 -17.04
N GLU A 85 2.49 0.98 -17.03
CA GLU A 85 3.29 1.17 -18.26
C GLU A 85 3.94 -0.09 -18.75
#